data_60ebc85b05f5e3fb9d0c2a8499955679
#
_entry.id   60ebc85b05f5e3fb9d0c2a8499955679
#
_cell.length_a   1.000
_cell.length_b   1.000
_cell.length_c   1.000
_cell.angle_alpha   90.00
_cell.angle_beta   90.00
_cell.angle_gamma   90.00
#
_symmetry.space_group_name_H-M   'P 1'
#
loop_
_entity.id
_entity.type
_entity.pdbx_description
1 polymer ?
#
loop_
_entity_poly.entity_id
_entity_poly.type
_entity_poly.pdbx_seq_one_letter_code
_entity_poly.pdbx_strand_id
1 'polypeptide(L)'
;DIGHDRDYLKEMVSNAKSCLDKMMKGLTVENENRFAPENTYQDQPIFGNIDKVHGPIQNEIKEMKLALEQVLSAVTRIQKIVLEMDNKRTEYPILHSALDRGLDTASGLIDSLVTLTENQDPEWVYWIEGEYRRRSNGNDSLILSLHASMIDVSDALRKSFFDKINSCILTSATLKVQNSFDYFLRRVGLDNNGDVSSKEFLSPFYYNEQVTYYQYGGSKDLSNSPAGIGDVVYHLHNLFDKRIMVLFTSIRALTDTAKYLRALPGGRNLPLFAQVRGASRPSIIKGMHQTSNGILFGTNSFWEGVDLPGELLEILVLVKLPFDVPSEPLVRSYSDHVSKMGGNSFIDYSLPETAIRFRQGFGRLIRTSYDSGKFVCLDNRIVLKRYGSILSQSLPVEMNIFSQVDSIR
;
A
#
# COMPACT_ATOMS: atom_id res chain seq x y z
N ASP A 1 -18.62 -19.22 40.31
CA ASP A 1 -19.37 -20.10 39.39
C ASP A 1 -19.06 -19.70 37.94
N ILE A 2 -18.37 -20.57 37.22
CA ILE A 2 -17.93 -20.33 35.82
C ILE A 2 -19.15 -19.99 34.92
N GLY A 3 -20.33 -20.51 35.17
CA GLY A 3 -21.55 -20.20 34.43
C GLY A 3 -21.94 -18.71 34.57
N HIS A 4 -21.89 -18.18 35.76
CA HIS A 4 -22.17 -16.77 36.05
C HIS A 4 -21.12 -15.84 35.42
N ASP A 5 -19.85 -16.20 35.51
CA ASP A 5 -18.77 -15.42 34.92
C ASP A 5 -18.81 -15.43 33.39
N ARG A 6 -19.21 -16.55 32.76
CA ARG A 6 -19.42 -16.63 31.31
C ARG A 6 -20.57 -15.71 30.85
N ASP A 7 -21.68 -15.68 31.55
CA ASP A 7 -22.82 -14.85 31.17
C ASP A 7 -22.52 -13.37 31.40
N TYR A 8 -21.81 -13.04 32.48
CA TYR A 8 -21.28 -11.73 32.74
C TYR A 8 -20.33 -11.26 31.62
N LEU A 9 -19.39 -12.11 31.16
CA LEU A 9 -18.51 -11.80 30.05
C LEU A 9 -19.28 -11.52 28.75
N LYS A 10 -20.30 -12.31 28.44
CA LYS A 10 -21.16 -12.06 27.25
C LYS A 10 -21.84 -10.70 27.30
N GLU A 11 -22.33 -10.31 28.47
CA GLU A 11 -22.95 -9.00 28.68
C GLU A 11 -21.93 -7.86 28.48
N MET A 12 -20.73 -7.98 29.04
CA MET A 12 -19.67 -6.99 28.89
C MET A 12 -19.20 -6.85 27.42
N VAL A 13 -19.04 -7.96 26.70
CA VAL A 13 -18.70 -7.96 25.26
C VAL A 13 -19.82 -7.30 24.44
N SER A 14 -21.11 -7.58 24.77
CA SER A 14 -22.25 -6.94 24.10
C SER A 14 -22.28 -5.43 24.35
N ASN A 15 -22.00 -5.01 25.59
CA ASN A 15 -21.89 -3.60 25.95
C ASN A 15 -20.75 -2.89 25.20
N ALA A 16 -19.54 -3.48 25.16
CA ALA A 16 -18.40 -2.94 24.43
C ALA A 16 -18.71 -2.79 22.92
N LYS A 17 -19.41 -3.75 22.32
CA LYS A 17 -19.87 -3.66 20.93
C LYS A 17 -20.85 -2.51 20.72
N SER A 18 -21.80 -2.31 21.65
CA SER A 18 -22.74 -1.18 21.60
C SER A 18 -22.04 0.17 21.72
N CYS A 19 -21.03 0.28 22.60
CA CYS A 19 -20.22 1.50 22.75
C CYS A 19 -19.42 1.79 21.48
N LEU A 20 -18.84 0.77 20.84
CA LEU A 20 -18.16 0.89 19.55
C LEU A 20 -19.11 1.42 18.47
N ASP A 21 -20.30 0.86 18.35
CA ASP A 21 -21.29 1.30 17.38
C ASP A 21 -21.70 2.77 17.60
N LYS A 22 -21.84 3.21 18.83
CA LYS A 22 -22.13 4.62 19.16
C LYS A 22 -20.97 5.53 18.77
N MET A 23 -19.74 5.17 19.13
CA MET A 23 -18.52 5.91 18.78
C MET A 23 -18.39 6.06 17.27
N MET A 24 -18.56 4.96 16.51
CA MET A 24 -18.46 4.97 15.06
C MET A 24 -19.57 5.81 14.40
N LYS A 25 -20.79 5.81 14.95
CA LYS A 25 -21.85 6.70 14.47
C LYS A 25 -21.52 8.17 14.72
N GLY A 26 -21.00 8.51 15.90
CA GLY A 26 -20.53 9.88 16.20
C GLY A 26 -19.46 10.34 15.22
N LEU A 27 -18.46 9.49 14.94
CA LEU A 27 -17.43 9.76 13.94
C LEU A 27 -18.02 10.01 12.55
N THR A 28 -19.02 9.24 12.15
CA THR A 28 -19.66 9.37 10.83
C THR A 28 -20.40 10.70 10.71
N VAL A 29 -21.19 11.08 11.71
CA VAL A 29 -21.96 12.36 11.72
C VAL A 29 -21.02 13.56 11.61
N GLU A 30 -19.95 13.61 12.39
CA GLU A 30 -18.97 14.71 12.37
C GLU A 30 -18.23 14.87 11.05
N ASN A 31 -18.12 13.77 10.27
CA ASN A 31 -17.42 13.76 8.99
C ASN A 31 -18.36 13.55 7.80
N GLU A 32 -19.69 13.66 7.98
CA GLU A 32 -20.69 13.30 6.96
C GLU A 32 -20.43 13.96 5.61
N ASN A 33 -20.17 15.29 5.59
CA ASN A 33 -19.86 16.00 4.36
C ASN A 33 -18.53 15.59 3.71
N ARG A 34 -17.56 15.12 4.50
CA ARG A 34 -16.23 14.72 4.00
C ARG A 34 -16.25 13.32 3.45
N PHE A 35 -17.03 12.44 4.06
CA PHE A 35 -17.23 11.06 3.65
C PHE A 35 -18.49 10.86 2.80
N ALA A 36 -19.09 11.94 2.28
CA ALA A 36 -20.24 11.85 1.39
C ALA A 36 -19.89 11.06 0.12
N PRO A 37 -20.79 10.19 -0.38
CA PRO A 37 -20.53 9.35 -1.55
C PRO A 37 -20.12 10.15 -2.81
N GLU A 38 -20.61 11.36 -2.96
CA GLU A 38 -20.28 12.26 -4.06
C GLU A 38 -18.83 12.77 -4.02
N ASN A 39 -18.19 12.78 -2.84
CA ASN A 39 -16.78 13.15 -2.64
C ASN A 39 -15.85 11.95 -2.71
N THR A 40 -16.39 10.73 -2.79
CA THR A 40 -15.64 9.49 -2.90
C THR A 40 -15.52 9.11 -4.37
N TYR A 41 -14.32 9.17 -4.92
CA TYR A 41 -14.03 8.37 -6.10
C TYR A 41 -14.06 6.92 -5.66
N GLN A 42 -14.89 6.10 -6.33
CA GLN A 42 -14.98 4.67 -6.05
C GLN A 42 -13.55 4.09 -5.92
N ASP A 43 -13.28 3.43 -4.80
CA ASP A 43 -12.03 2.73 -4.47
C ASP A 43 -10.81 3.60 -4.05
N GLN A 44 -11.00 4.86 -3.63
CA GLN A 44 -9.95 5.60 -2.93
C GLN A 44 -10.37 5.92 -1.49
N PRO A 45 -9.48 5.71 -0.50
CA PRO A 45 -9.74 6.08 0.88
C PRO A 45 -9.85 7.61 1.01
N ILE A 46 -10.75 8.05 1.89
CA ILE A 46 -10.88 9.45 2.26
C ILE A 46 -10.27 9.64 3.63
N PHE A 47 -9.42 10.64 3.77
CA PHE A 47 -8.72 10.92 5.01
C PHE A 47 -9.37 12.07 5.77
N GLY A 48 -9.63 11.86 7.06
CA GLY A 48 -10.12 12.83 8.02
C GLY A 48 -9.07 13.22 9.06
N ASN A 49 -9.24 14.39 9.68
CA ASN A 49 -8.41 14.80 10.81
C ASN A 49 -9.07 14.36 12.12
N ILE A 50 -8.33 13.62 12.95
CA ILE A 50 -8.81 13.12 14.23
C ILE A 50 -9.02 14.23 15.27
N ASP A 51 -8.22 15.32 15.22
CA ASP A 51 -8.32 16.42 16.20
C ASP A 51 -9.67 17.12 16.19
N LYS A 52 -10.34 17.18 15.04
CA LYS A 52 -11.67 17.78 14.89
C LYS A 52 -12.79 16.90 15.45
N VAL A 53 -12.49 15.64 15.75
CA VAL A 53 -13.46 14.63 16.14
C VAL A 53 -13.42 14.37 17.64
N HIS A 54 -12.31 14.65 18.30
CA HIS A 54 -12.13 14.41 19.75
C HIS A 54 -13.20 15.06 20.62
N GLY A 55 -13.55 16.33 20.39
CA GLY A 55 -14.52 17.04 21.20
C GLY A 55 -15.90 16.38 21.20
N PRO A 56 -16.54 16.23 20.03
CA PRO A 56 -17.90 15.73 19.90
C PRO A 56 -18.13 14.28 20.39
N ILE A 57 -17.14 13.40 20.27
CA ILE A 57 -17.27 11.98 20.64
C ILE A 57 -16.44 11.58 21.88
N GLN A 58 -16.00 12.54 22.66
CA GLN A 58 -15.16 12.26 23.83
C GLN A 58 -15.86 11.37 24.87
N ASN A 59 -17.18 11.51 25.02
CA ASN A 59 -17.96 10.69 25.94
C ASN A 59 -18.05 9.23 25.43
N GLU A 60 -18.29 9.03 24.15
CA GLU A 60 -18.35 7.73 23.51
C GLU A 60 -17.00 6.99 23.59
N ILE A 61 -15.90 7.71 23.45
CA ILE A 61 -14.54 7.18 23.64
C ILE A 61 -14.36 6.67 25.08
N LYS A 62 -14.76 7.48 26.08
CA LYS A 62 -14.69 7.10 27.51
C LYS A 62 -15.56 5.90 27.83
N GLU A 63 -16.80 5.86 27.31
CA GLU A 63 -17.71 4.72 27.48
C GLU A 63 -17.08 3.45 26.86
N MET A 64 -16.49 3.54 25.68
CA MET A 64 -15.83 2.41 25.00
C MET A 64 -14.64 1.90 25.79
N LYS A 65 -13.79 2.79 26.31
CA LYS A 65 -12.63 2.43 27.14
C LYS A 65 -13.08 1.68 28.41
N LEU A 66 -14.06 2.21 29.13
CA LEU A 66 -14.62 1.58 30.32
C LEU A 66 -15.19 0.19 30.01
N ALA A 67 -15.92 0.06 28.92
CA ALA A 67 -16.49 -1.22 28.49
C ALA A 67 -15.41 -2.26 28.18
N LEU A 68 -14.30 -1.86 27.51
CA LEU A 68 -13.15 -2.75 27.24
C LEU A 68 -12.42 -3.16 28.54
N GLU A 69 -12.25 -2.23 29.50
CA GLU A 69 -11.66 -2.53 30.82
C GLU A 69 -12.51 -3.54 31.58
N GLN A 70 -13.84 -3.47 31.50
CA GLN A 70 -14.77 -4.45 32.08
C GLN A 70 -14.61 -5.83 31.42
N VAL A 71 -14.48 -5.89 30.08
CA VAL A 71 -14.21 -7.15 29.36
C VAL A 71 -12.87 -7.75 29.81
N LEU A 72 -11.79 -6.93 29.87
CA LEU A 72 -10.48 -7.36 30.32
C LEU A 72 -10.53 -7.94 31.74
N SER A 73 -11.20 -7.26 32.67
CA SER A 73 -11.40 -7.71 34.05
C SER A 73 -12.14 -9.04 34.13
N ALA A 74 -13.22 -9.18 33.34
CA ALA A 74 -14.00 -10.43 33.30
C ALA A 74 -13.16 -11.62 32.76
N VAL A 75 -12.41 -11.43 31.67
CA VAL A 75 -11.55 -12.49 31.11
C VAL A 75 -10.43 -12.86 32.09
N THR A 76 -9.78 -11.86 32.75
CA THR A 76 -8.76 -12.08 33.77
C THR A 76 -9.30 -12.93 34.93
N ARG A 77 -10.52 -12.64 35.39
CA ARG A 77 -11.15 -13.41 36.47
C ARG A 77 -11.41 -14.85 36.06
N ILE A 78 -11.92 -15.08 34.85
CA ILE A 78 -12.14 -16.44 34.33
C ILE A 78 -10.80 -17.18 34.18
N GLN A 79 -9.78 -16.51 33.65
CA GLN A 79 -8.44 -17.12 33.52
C GLN A 79 -7.89 -17.56 34.86
N LYS A 80 -8.03 -16.73 35.92
CA LYS A 80 -7.58 -17.08 37.27
C LYS A 80 -8.27 -18.34 37.80
N ILE A 81 -9.59 -18.44 37.62
CA ILE A 81 -10.35 -19.65 38.03
C ILE A 81 -9.86 -20.89 37.27
N VAL A 82 -9.68 -20.77 35.96
CA VAL A 82 -9.21 -21.89 35.12
C VAL A 82 -7.79 -22.33 35.51
N LEU A 83 -6.88 -21.36 35.83
CA LEU A 83 -5.55 -21.64 36.31
C LEU A 83 -5.52 -22.33 37.70
N GLU A 84 -6.49 -22.03 38.57
CA GLU A 84 -6.64 -22.71 39.85
C GLU A 84 -7.08 -24.16 39.66
N MET A 85 -7.86 -24.46 38.61
CA MET A 85 -8.32 -25.80 38.25
C MET A 85 -7.26 -26.62 37.49
N ASP A 86 -6.53 -26.00 36.60
CA ASP A 86 -5.49 -26.60 35.73
C ASP A 86 -4.24 -25.76 35.69
N ASN A 87 -3.46 -25.74 36.77
CA ASN A 87 -2.24 -24.93 36.91
C ASN A 87 -1.11 -25.32 35.96
N LYS A 88 -1.11 -26.54 35.42
CA LYS A 88 -0.14 -27.03 34.46
C LYS A 88 -0.57 -26.80 33.00
N ARG A 89 -1.77 -26.29 32.79
CA ARG A 89 -2.37 -26.04 31.47
C ARG A 89 -2.45 -27.29 30.57
N THR A 90 -2.60 -28.47 31.18
CA THR A 90 -2.57 -29.76 30.49
C THR A 90 -3.95 -30.34 30.25
N GLU A 91 -4.92 -30.08 31.12
CA GLU A 91 -6.28 -30.61 31.00
C GLU A 91 -7.14 -29.84 30.01
N TYR A 92 -6.96 -28.49 29.94
CA TYR A 92 -7.75 -27.59 29.09
C TYR A 92 -6.90 -26.65 28.21
N PRO A 93 -5.95 -27.15 27.38
CA PRO A 93 -5.01 -26.32 26.65
C PRO A 93 -5.65 -25.37 25.67
N ILE A 94 -6.78 -25.77 25.04
CA ILE A 94 -7.53 -24.92 24.11
C ILE A 94 -8.19 -23.75 24.84
N LEU A 95 -8.73 -23.98 26.04
CA LEU A 95 -9.36 -22.95 26.86
C LEU A 95 -8.32 -21.93 27.33
N HIS A 96 -7.18 -22.37 27.84
CA HIS A 96 -6.08 -21.49 28.23
C HIS A 96 -5.63 -20.61 27.07
N SER A 97 -5.39 -21.20 25.89
CA SER A 97 -5.01 -20.45 24.68
C SER A 97 -6.10 -19.46 24.23
N ALA A 98 -7.37 -19.79 24.40
CA ALA A 98 -8.46 -18.87 24.07
C ALA A 98 -8.53 -17.68 25.04
N LEU A 99 -8.34 -17.93 26.34
CA LEU A 99 -8.33 -16.89 27.37
C LEU A 99 -7.11 -15.96 27.21
N ASP A 100 -5.92 -16.53 26.98
CA ASP A 100 -4.70 -15.74 26.71
C ASP A 100 -4.91 -14.82 25.50
N ARG A 101 -5.42 -15.34 24.37
CA ARG A 101 -5.76 -14.52 23.20
C ARG A 101 -6.83 -13.45 23.50
N GLY A 102 -7.81 -13.79 24.33
CA GLY A 102 -8.85 -12.83 24.75
C GLY A 102 -8.28 -11.67 25.55
N LEU A 103 -7.34 -11.95 26.45
CA LEU A 103 -6.61 -10.91 27.23
C LEU A 103 -5.75 -10.04 26.32
N ASP A 104 -4.94 -10.66 25.47
CA ASP A 104 -4.08 -9.94 24.53
C ASP A 104 -4.92 -9.03 23.59
N THR A 105 -6.05 -9.54 23.10
CA THR A 105 -6.96 -8.76 22.25
C THR A 105 -7.59 -7.60 23.01
N ALA A 106 -8.11 -7.82 24.21
CA ALA A 106 -8.76 -6.76 25.01
C ALA A 106 -7.75 -5.69 25.42
N SER A 107 -6.57 -6.08 25.90
CA SER A 107 -5.49 -5.17 26.23
C SER A 107 -5.03 -4.38 25.01
N GLY A 108 -4.77 -5.04 23.88
CA GLY A 108 -4.35 -4.38 22.64
C GLY A 108 -5.39 -3.38 22.10
N LEU A 109 -6.69 -3.67 22.27
CA LEU A 109 -7.75 -2.72 21.91
C LEU A 109 -7.77 -1.49 22.82
N ILE A 110 -7.54 -1.66 24.14
CA ILE A 110 -7.44 -0.54 25.09
C ILE A 110 -6.22 0.31 24.73
N ASP A 111 -5.06 -0.29 24.55
CA ASP A 111 -3.81 0.39 24.19
C ASP A 111 -3.97 1.16 22.86
N SER A 112 -4.61 0.54 21.87
CA SER A 112 -4.91 1.18 20.59
C SER A 112 -5.85 2.36 20.74
N LEU A 113 -6.91 2.21 21.56
CA LEU A 113 -7.86 3.30 21.83
C LEU A 113 -7.18 4.46 22.53
N VAL A 114 -6.36 4.19 23.55
CA VAL A 114 -5.56 5.20 24.27
C VAL A 114 -4.61 5.92 23.32
N THR A 115 -3.86 5.17 22.51
CA THR A 115 -2.93 5.73 21.52
C THR A 115 -3.65 6.64 20.53
N LEU A 116 -4.81 6.21 20.03
CA LEU A 116 -5.57 6.95 19.01
C LEU A 116 -6.31 8.18 19.58
N THR A 117 -6.62 8.19 20.88
CA THR A 117 -7.53 9.19 21.44
C THR A 117 -6.95 10.02 22.58
N GLU A 118 -5.96 9.54 23.31
CA GLU A 118 -5.37 10.23 24.48
C GLU A 118 -3.92 10.70 24.23
N ASN A 119 -3.17 9.98 23.39
CA ASN A 119 -1.78 10.32 23.08
C ASN A 119 -1.71 11.25 21.87
N GLN A 120 -1.39 12.54 22.12
CA GLN A 120 -1.09 13.52 21.08
C GLN A 120 0.44 13.70 20.97
N ASP A 121 1.13 12.61 20.66
CA ASP A 121 2.57 12.67 20.45
C ASP A 121 2.88 13.38 19.12
N PRO A 122 3.68 14.46 19.13
CA PRO A 122 4.03 15.21 17.93
C PRO A 122 4.90 14.41 16.94
N GLU A 123 5.47 13.29 17.37
CA GLU A 123 6.21 12.34 16.49
C GLU A 123 5.29 11.38 15.78
N TRP A 124 3.97 11.43 16.04
CA TRP A 124 2.96 10.58 15.42
C TRP A 124 2.00 11.39 14.55
N VAL A 125 1.47 10.74 13.53
CA VAL A 125 0.33 11.24 12.75
C VAL A 125 -0.89 10.38 13.03
N TYR A 126 -2.04 11.05 13.21
CA TYR A 126 -3.33 10.42 13.51
C TYR A 126 -4.34 10.81 12.45
N TRP A 127 -5.11 9.83 11.93
CA TRP A 127 -6.13 10.14 10.94
C TRP A 127 -7.30 9.16 10.97
N ILE A 128 -8.39 9.56 10.32
CA ILE A 128 -9.55 8.73 10.05
C ILE A 128 -9.54 8.40 8.55
N GLU A 129 -9.75 7.15 8.23
CA GLU A 129 -9.90 6.66 6.86
C GLU A 129 -11.32 6.16 6.66
N GLY A 130 -11.97 6.59 5.58
CA GLY A 130 -13.31 6.13 5.17
C GLY A 130 -13.27 5.38 3.86
N GLU A 131 -13.82 4.17 3.84
CA GLU A 131 -13.93 3.32 2.65
C GLU A 131 -15.38 2.88 2.46
N TYR A 132 -15.91 3.02 1.23
CA TYR A 132 -17.22 2.46 0.90
C TYR A 132 -17.07 1.01 0.42
N ARG A 133 -17.70 0.07 1.15
CA ARG A 133 -17.76 -1.34 0.75
C ARG A 133 -19.18 -1.74 0.40
N ARG A 134 -19.33 -2.42 -0.73
CA ARG A 134 -20.62 -3.00 -1.13
C ARG A 134 -20.93 -4.23 -0.30
N ARG A 135 -22.07 -4.21 0.36
CA ARG A 135 -22.58 -5.37 1.10
C ARG A 135 -23.22 -6.38 0.13
N SER A 136 -23.37 -7.63 0.57
CA SER A 136 -24.04 -8.70 -0.17
C SER A 136 -25.49 -8.37 -0.57
N ASN A 137 -26.15 -7.48 0.17
CA ASN A 137 -27.49 -6.97 -0.12
C ASN A 137 -27.53 -5.85 -1.20
N GLY A 138 -26.39 -5.51 -1.79
CA GLY A 138 -26.28 -4.48 -2.84
C GLY A 138 -26.13 -3.03 -2.35
N ASN A 139 -26.26 -2.78 -1.05
CA ASN A 139 -26.06 -1.45 -0.46
C ASN A 139 -24.60 -1.19 -0.14
N ASP A 140 -24.13 0.03 -0.42
CA ASP A 140 -22.80 0.47 0.01
C ASP A 140 -22.84 0.83 1.50
N SER A 141 -21.82 0.41 2.25
CA SER A 141 -21.63 0.80 3.64
C SER A 141 -20.29 1.52 3.79
N LEU A 142 -20.32 2.66 4.47
CA LEU A 142 -19.10 3.35 4.89
C LEU A 142 -18.47 2.56 6.04
N ILE A 143 -17.20 2.22 5.88
CA ILE A 143 -16.35 1.65 6.91
C ILE A 143 -15.36 2.74 7.29
N LEU A 144 -15.32 3.08 8.57
CA LEU A 144 -14.34 4.01 9.12
C LEU A 144 -13.26 3.22 9.85
N SER A 145 -12.03 3.67 9.70
CA SER A 145 -10.86 3.16 10.41
C SER A 145 -10.11 4.32 11.06
N LEU A 146 -9.68 4.14 12.29
CA LEU A 146 -8.82 5.08 13.00
C LEU A 146 -7.38 4.59 12.87
N HIS A 147 -6.47 5.49 12.54
CA HIS A 147 -5.07 5.19 12.32
C HIS A 147 -4.17 6.09 13.14
N ALA A 148 -3.06 5.53 13.60
CA ALA A 148 -1.93 6.26 14.15
C ALA A 148 -0.64 5.63 13.64
N SER A 149 0.34 6.44 13.30
CA SER A 149 1.66 5.96 12.87
C SER A 149 2.73 6.94 13.30
N MET A 150 3.90 6.42 13.63
CA MET A 150 5.09 7.27 13.77
C MET A 150 5.43 7.92 12.43
N ILE A 151 5.75 9.20 12.46
CA ILE A 151 6.17 9.96 11.28
C ILE A 151 7.53 9.47 10.81
N ASP A 152 8.47 9.30 11.73
CA ASP A 152 9.79 8.71 11.48
C ASP A 152 10.02 7.54 12.45
N VAL A 153 10.30 6.36 11.88
CA VAL A 153 10.53 5.14 12.64
C VAL A 153 12.02 4.84 12.89
N SER A 154 12.93 5.66 12.38
CA SER A 154 14.37 5.40 12.37
C SER A 154 14.93 5.19 13.78
N ASP A 155 14.67 6.10 14.71
CA ASP A 155 15.10 6.02 16.10
C ASP A 155 14.44 4.87 16.87
N ALA A 156 13.16 4.65 16.66
CA ALA A 156 12.44 3.54 17.29
C ALA A 156 12.98 2.19 16.82
N LEU A 157 13.24 2.05 15.51
CA LEU A 157 13.81 0.83 14.94
C LEU A 157 15.22 0.57 15.46
N ARG A 158 16.06 1.60 15.53
CA ARG A 158 17.39 1.49 16.11
C ARG A 158 17.32 0.99 17.56
N LYS A 159 16.60 1.68 18.44
CA LYS A 159 16.52 1.37 19.89
C LYS A 159 15.82 0.05 20.19
N SER A 160 14.77 -0.30 19.43
CA SER A 160 13.97 -1.50 19.69
C SER A 160 14.54 -2.76 19.07
N PHE A 161 15.32 -2.65 18.00
CA PHE A 161 15.83 -3.78 17.24
C PHE A 161 17.36 -3.76 17.12
N PHE A 162 17.96 -2.79 16.41
CA PHE A 162 19.39 -2.86 16.09
C PHE A 162 20.31 -2.79 17.31
N ASP A 163 19.99 -1.98 18.31
CA ASP A 163 20.80 -1.87 19.54
C ASP A 163 20.71 -3.13 20.43
N LYS A 164 19.80 -4.07 20.12
CA LYS A 164 19.60 -5.30 20.91
C LYS A 164 20.18 -6.56 20.28
N ILE A 165 20.68 -6.47 19.05
CA ILE A 165 21.22 -7.62 18.33
C ILE A 165 22.71 -7.44 18.06
N ASN A 166 23.46 -8.55 18.03
CA ASN A 166 24.91 -8.50 17.80
C ASN A 166 25.27 -8.29 16.33
N SER A 167 24.45 -8.78 15.40
CA SER A 167 24.67 -8.62 13.97
C SER A 167 23.36 -8.74 13.18
N CYS A 168 23.28 -8.04 12.06
CA CYS A 168 22.16 -8.09 11.15
C CYS A 168 22.64 -7.98 9.71
N ILE A 169 22.07 -8.79 8.82
CA ILE A 169 22.32 -8.71 7.38
C ILE A 169 21.02 -8.29 6.72
N LEU A 170 21.04 -7.10 6.06
CA LEU A 170 19.93 -6.56 5.30
C LEU A 170 20.24 -6.71 3.82
N THR A 171 19.37 -7.35 3.05
CA THR A 171 19.57 -7.57 1.62
C THR A 171 18.31 -7.28 0.83
N SER A 172 18.45 -6.56 -0.27
CA SER A 172 17.39 -6.30 -1.24
C SER A 172 17.99 -5.82 -2.57
N ALA A 173 17.21 -5.95 -3.64
CA ALA A 173 17.58 -5.43 -4.95
C ALA A 173 17.47 -3.90 -5.07
N THR A 174 16.83 -3.22 -4.10
CA THR A 174 16.43 -1.80 -4.22
C THR A 174 16.84 -0.94 -3.03
N LEU A 175 17.91 -1.30 -2.30
CA LEU A 175 18.43 -0.51 -1.17
C LEU A 175 19.17 0.77 -1.61
N LYS A 176 19.76 0.77 -2.83
CA LYS A 176 20.50 1.91 -3.37
C LYS A 176 19.58 2.90 -4.10
N VAL A 177 19.78 4.17 -3.82
CA VAL A 177 19.22 5.31 -4.57
C VAL A 177 20.36 6.24 -4.95
N GLN A 178 20.42 6.70 -6.20
CA GLN A 178 21.49 7.60 -6.68
C GLN A 178 22.92 7.08 -6.40
N ASN A 179 23.11 5.78 -6.56
CA ASN A 179 24.37 5.08 -6.25
C ASN A 179 24.82 5.13 -4.78
N SER A 180 23.95 5.49 -3.83
CA SER A 180 24.22 5.50 -2.39
C SER A 180 23.22 4.63 -1.61
N PHE A 181 23.66 4.12 -0.47
CA PHE A 181 22.82 3.47 0.54
C PHE A 181 22.30 4.48 1.59
N ASP A 182 22.74 5.75 1.56
CA ASP A 182 22.47 6.74 2.60
C ASP A 182 20.98 6.95 2.86
N TYR A 183 20.16 6.95 1.80
CA TYR A 183 18.72 7.07 1.95
C TYR A 183 18.15 5.92 2.79
N PHE A 184 18.50 4.69 2.46
CA PHE A 184 18.04 3.51 3.19
C PHE A 184 18.55 3.51 4.63
N LEU A 185 19.85 3.75 4.85
CA LEU A 185 20.46 3.77 6.19
C LEU A 185 19.79 4.80 7.10
N ARG A 186 19.52 6.00 6.59
CA ARG A 186 18.77 7.04 7.31
C ARG A 186 17.37 6.58 7.68
N ARG A 187 16.63 5.98 6.73
CA ARG A 187 15.25 5.51 6.96
C ARG A 187 15.14 4.42 8.03
N VAL A 188 16.21 3.66 8.25
CA VAL A 188 16.25 2.60 9.27
C VAL A 188 17.05 2.99 10.53
N GLY A 189 17.57 4.23 10.61
CA GLY A 189 18.30 4.76 11.77
C GLY A 189 19.74 4.25 11.90
N LEU A 190 20.38 3.88 10.80
CA LEU A 190 21.75 3.36 10.74
C LEU A 190 22.75 4.30 10.06
N ASP A 191 22.37 5.51 9.69
CA ASP A 191 23.18 6.49 8.98
C ASP A 191 24.39 7.00 9.77
N ASN A 192 24.30 7.02 11.10
CA ASN A 192 25.36 7.45 12.02
C ASN A 192 26.08 6.28 12.74
N ASN A 193 25.90 5.05 12.25
CA ASN A 193 26.51 3.88 12.89
C ASN A 193 27.80 3.49 12.14
N GLY A 194 28.95 3.66 12.83
CA GLY A 194 30.28 3.32 12.28
C GLY A 194 30.50 1.83 12.00
N ASP A 195 29.64 0.95 12.52
CA ASP A 195 29.74 -0.50 12.35
C ASP A 195 28.97 -1.02 11.12
N VAL A 196 28.39 -0.13 10.32
CA VAL A 196 27.66 -0.52 9.11
C VAL A 196 28.61 -0.67 7.92
N SER A 197 28.60 -1.87 7.32
CA SER A 197 29.28 -2.15 6.06
C SER A 197 28.26 -2.37 4.96
N SER A 198 28.39 -1.64 3.86
CA SER A 198 27.51 -1.74 2.69
C SER A 198 28.25 -2.29 1.49
N LYS A 199 27.65 -3.24 0.78
CA LYS A 199 28.22 -3.84 -0.43
C LYS A 199 27.17 -4.02 -1.51
N GLU A 200 27.52 -3.67 -2.73
CA GLU A 200 26.72 -3.96 -3.91
C GLU A 200 27.26 -5.20 -4.63
N PHE A 201 26.35 -6.06 -5.05
CA PHE A 201 26.62 -7.16 -5.95
C PHE A 201 25.99 -6.85 -7.29
N LEU A 202 26.74 -7.01 -8.36
CA LEU A 202 26.24 -6.79 -9.71
C LEU A 202 25.12 -7.80 -10.02
N SER A 203 24.14 -7.34 -10.78
CA SER A 203 23.08 -8.21 -11.28
C SER A 203 23.65 -9.27 -12.23
N PRO A 204 23.18 -10.53 -12.16
CA PRO A 204 23.54 -11.56 -13.12
C PRO A 204 22.85 -11.38 -14.47
N PHE A 205 21.95 -10.40 -14.63
CA PHE A 205 21.18 -10.17 -15.84
C PHE A 205 21.86 -9.20 -16.79
N TYR A 206 21.80 -9.48 -18.09
CA TYR A 206 22.29 -8.63 -19.17
C TYR A 206 21.16 -7.73 -19.68
N TYR A 207 20.73 -6.75 -18.86
CA TYR A 207 19.53 -5.95 -19.11
C TYR A 207 19.48 -5.27 -20.48
N ASN A 208 20.60 -4.77 -21.00
CA ASN A 208 20.64 -4.13 -22.33
C ASN A 208 20.39 -5.12 -23.49
N GLU A 209 20.59 -6.42 -23.28
CA GLU A 209 20.29 -7.46 -24.25
C GLU A 209 18.87 -8.02 -24.06
N GLN A 210 18.39 -8.06 -22.81
CA GLN A 210 17.12 -8.66 -22.43
C GLN A 210 15.95 -7.68 -22.50
N VAL A 211 16.18 -6.36 -22.33
CA VAL A 211 15.11 -5.36 -22.25
C VAL A 211 15.31 -4.24 -23.25
N THR A 212 14.26 -3.94 -24.01
CA THR A 212 14.15 -2.68 -24.75
C THR A 212 13.32 -1.69 -23.94
N TYR A 213 13.91 -0.57 -23.54
CA TYR A 213 13.20 0.47 -22.82
C TYR A 213 12.77 1.60 -23.74
N TYR A 214 11.47 1.84 -23.84
CA TYR A 214 10.85 2.94 -24.57
C TYR A 214 10.32 3.97 -23.60
N GLN A 215 10.81 5.21 -23.71
CA GLN A 215 10.40 6.35 -22.89
C GLN A 215 9.66 7.39 -23.75
N TYR A 216 8.43 7.71 -23.36
CA TYR A 216 7.72 8.80 -24.01
C TYR A 216 8.35 10.15 -23.67
N GLY A 217 8.69 10.94 -24.71
CA GLY A 217 9.31 12.26 -24.60
C GLY A 217 8.52 13.36 -25.33
N GLY A 218 7.30 13.07 -25.80
CA GLY A 218 6.46 14.07 -26.46
C GLY A 218 5.94 15.17 -25.52
N SER A 219 5.57 16.31 -26.08
CA SER A 219 5.07 17.47 -25.34
C SER A 219 3.68 17.30 -24.73
N LYS A 220 2.83 16.43 -25.32
CA LYS A 220 1.50 16.13 -24.78
C LYS A 220 1.65 15.16 -23.58
N ASP A 221 0.83 15.37 -22.55
CA ASP A 221 0.80 14.44 -21.42
C ASP A 221 -0.06 13.21 -21.77
N LEU A 222 0.58 12.16 -22.30
CA LEU A 222 -0.09 10.89 -22.59
C LEU A 222 -0.57 10.20 -21.32
N SER A 223 0.13 10.36 -20.22
CA SER A 223 -0.15 9.67 -18.96
C SER A 223 -1.48 10.09 -18.32
N ASN A 224 -2.03 11.24 -18.73
CA ASN A 224 -3.33 11.75 -18.33
C ASN A 224 -4.43 11.56 -19.40
N SER A 225 -4.12 10.91 -20.52
CA SER A 225 -5.05 10.70 -21.63
C SER A 225 -5.46 9.23 -21.73
N PRO A 226 -6.68 8.83 -21.32
CA PRO A 226 -7.17 7.46 -21.53
C PRO A 226 -7.09 7.00 -22.99
N ALA A 227 -7.35 7.90 -23.95
CA ALA A 227 -7.22 7.62 -25.37
C ALA A 227 -5.73 7.40 -25.76
N GLY A 228 -4.84 8.31 -25.34
CA GLY A 228 -3.42 8.15 -25.66
C GLY A 228 -2.79 6.90 -25.04
N ILE A 229 -3.14 6.56 -23.79
CA ILE A 229 -2.71 5.30 -23.16
C ILE A 229 -3.28 4.11 -23.96
N GLY A 230 -4.57 4.15 -24.29
CA GLY A 230 -5.25 3.10 -25.04
C GLY A 230 -4.64 2.89 -26.43
N ASP A 231 -4.32 3.95 -27.16
CA ASP A 231 -3.67 3.87 -28.48
C ASP A 231 -2.30 3.19 -28.39
N VAL A 232 -1.48 3.52 -27.37
CA VAL A 232 -0.21 2.85 -27.16
C VAL A 232 -0.41 1.37 -26.87
N VAL A 233 -1.32 1.00 -25.96
CA VAL A 233 -1.59 -0.41 -25.60
C VAL A 233 -2.12 -1.19 -26.81
N TYR A 234 -3.02 -0.58 -27.59
CA TYR A 234 -3.56 -1.20 -28.79
C TYR A 234 -2.50 -1.44 -29.87
N HIS A 235 -1.61 -0.44 -30.07
CA HIS A 235 -0.47 -0.57 -30.98
C HIS A 235 0.49 -1.69 -30.54
N LEU A 236 0.88 -1.73 -29.27
CA LEU A 236 1.75 -2.76 -28.70
C LEU A 236 1.15 -4.16 -28.85
N HIS A 237 -0.15 -4.31 -28.59
CA HIS A 237 -0.84 -5.59 -28.73
C HIS A 237 -0.84 -6.09 -30.16
N ASN A 238 -1.16 -5.23 -31.13
CA ASN A 238 -1.21 -5.60 -32.54
C ASN A 238 0.21 -5.84 -33.14
N LEU A 239 1.22 -5.12 -32.64
CA LEU A 239 2.58 -5.21 -33.18
C LEU A 239 3.30 -6.45 -32.69
N PHE A 240 3.18 -6.79 -31.39
CA PHE A 240 4.03 -7.80 -30.76
C PHE A 240 3.31 -9.13 -30.50
N ASP A 241 1.99 -9.12 -30.43
CA ASP A 241 1.18 -10.32 -30.07
C ASP A 241 1.67 -11.01 -28.79
N LYS A 242 2.03 -10.21 -27.77
CA LYS A 242 2.64 -10.59 -26.51
C LYS A 242 1.76 -10.20 -25.33
N ARG A 243 2.02 -10.80 -24.16
CA ARG A 243 1.33 -10.41 -22.90
C ARG A 243 1.80 -9.05 -22.43
N ILE A 244 0.84 -8.18 -22.17
CA ILE A 244 1.05 -6.78 -21.74
C ILE A 244 0.52 -6.60 -20.34
N MET A 245 1.31 -6.02 -19.45
CA MET A 245 0.83 -5.48 -18.18
C MET A 245 0.91 -3.97 -18.20
N VAL A 246 -0.19 -3.31 -17.86
CA VAL A 246 -0.28 -1.84 -17.78
C VAL A 246 -0.50 -1.44 -16.34
N LEU A 247 0.43 -0.68 -15.79
CA LEU A 247 0.41 -0.21 -14.40
C LEU A 247 -0.09 1.23 -14.32
N PHE A 248 -1.21 1.40 -13.65
CA PHE A 248 -1.88 2.66 -13.40
C PHE A 248 -1.64 3.12 -11.94
N THR A 249 -1.68 4.42 -11.73
CA THR A 249 -1.67 5.01 -10.38
C THR A 249 -3.08 5.32 -9.87
N SER A 250 -4.13 5.10 -10.66
CA SER A 250 -5.53 5.27 -10.22
C SER A 250 -6.48 4.32 -10.94
N ILE A 251 -7.47 3.83 -10.23
CA ILE A 251 -8.57 3.00 -10.76
C ILE A 251 -9.39 3.75 -11.82
N ARG A 252 -9.56 5.05 -11.66
CA ARG A 252 -10.29 5.88 -12.65
C ARG A 252 -9.60 5.85 -14.01
N ALA A 253 -8.29 6.17 -14.05
CA ALA A 253 -7.54 6.15 -15.31
C ALA A 253 -7.55 4.75 -15.95
N LEU A 254 -7.40 3.69 -15.14
CA LEU A 254 -7.52 2.30 -15.57
C LEU A 254 -8.89 2.02 -16.22
N THR A 255 -9.97 2.39 -15.52
CA THR A 255 -11.34 2.12 -15.98
C THR A 255 -11.67 2.89 -17.26
N ASP A 256 -11.28 4.16 -17.33
CA ASP A 256 -11.56 5.01 -18.50
C ASP A 256 -10.73 4.56 -19.72
N THR A 257 -9.49 4.12 -19.53
CA THR A 257 -8.67 3.51 -20.59
C THR A 257 -9.26 2.18 -21.08
N ALA A 258 -9.74 1.34 -20.15
CA ALA A 258 -10.39 0.09 -20.51
C ALA A 258 -11.67 0.31 -21.32
N LYS A 259 -12.48 1.31 -20.98
CA LYS A 259 -13.66 1.71 -21.77
C LYS A 259 -13.27 2.18 -23.17
N TYR A 260 -12.23 3.01 -23.26
CA TYR A 260 -11.72 3.50 -24.53
C TYR A 260 -11.28 2.34 -25.44
N LEU A 261 -10.44 1.42 -24.93
CA LEU A 261 -9.98 0.27 -25.69
C LEU A 261 -11.12 -0.59 -26.22
N ARG A 262 -12.16 -0.84 -25.41
CA ARG A 262 -13.32 -1.63 -25.82
C ARG A 262 -14.19 -0.94 -26.86
N ALA A 263 -14.09 0.38 -27.01
CA ALA A 263 -14.80 1.17 -28.01
C ALA A 263 -14.08 1.22 -29.37
N LEU A 264 -12.79 0.87 -29.43
CA LEU A 264 -12.03 0.79 -30.67
C LEU A 264 -12.55 -0.31 -31.60
N PRO A 265 -12.35 -0.18 -32.92
CA PRO A 265 -12.60 -1.29 -33.87
C PRO A 265 -11.85 -2.54 -33.45
N GLY A 266 -12.57 -3.66 -33.25
CA GLY A 266 -11.97 -4.90 -32.73
C GLY A 266 -11.72 -4.91 -31.21
N GLY A 267 -11.88 -3.80 -30.52
CA GLY A 267 -11.55 -3.65 -29.11
C GLY A 267 -12.35 -4.53 -28.15
N ARG A 268 -13.59 -4.92 -28.54
CA ARG A 268 -14.41 -5.86 -27.75
C ARG A 268 -13.82 -7.28 -27.67
N ASN A 269 -13.01 -7.65 -28.65
CA ASN A 269 -12.37 -8.96 -28.74
C ASN A 269 -11.00 -8.99 -28.08
N LEU A 270 -10.48 -7.86 -27.60
CA LEU A 270 -9.21 -7.82 -26.88
C LEU A 270 -9.29 -8.65 -25.61
N PRO A 271 -8.30 -9.50 -25.33
CA PRO A 271 -8.21 -10.29 -24.10
C PRO A 271 -7.79 -9.41 -22.93
N LEU A 272 -8.65 -8.47 -22.54
CA LEU A 272 -8.39 -7.45 -21.51
C LEU A 272 -8.91 -7.90 -20.15
N PHE A 273 -7.99 -8.05 -19.21
CA PHE A 273 -8.19 -8.36 -17.81
C PHE A 273 -7.90 -7.11 -16.98
N ALA A 274 -8.89 -6.53 -16.37
CA ALA A 274 -8.74 -5.27 -15.64
C ALA A 274 -9.11 -5.43 -14.16
N GLN A 275 -8.35 -4.81 -13.29
CA GLN A 275 -8.65 -4.69 -11.87
C GLN A 275 -9.83 -3.72 -11.68
N VAL A 276 -11.03 -4.22 -11.94
CA VAL A 276 -12.26 -3.49 -11.73
C VAL A 276 -13.03 -4.07 -10.54
N ARG A 277 -13.98 -3.30 -9.99
CA ARG A 277 -14.82 -3.71 -8.87
C ARG A 277 -15.49 -5.06 -9.17
N GLY A 278 -15.28 -6.06 -8.29
CA GLY A 278 -15.80 -7.42 -8.43
C GLY A 278 -14.89 -8.41 -9.17
N ALA A 279 -13.82 -7.97 -9.80
CA ALA A 279 -12.83 -8.89 -10.37
C ALA A 279 -11.85 -9.34 -9.29
N SER A 280 -11.78 -10.64 -9.02
CA SER A 280 -10.80 -11.18 -8.09
C SER A 280 -9.41 -11.27 -8.74
N ARG A 281 -8.37 -10.94 -7.97
CA ARG A 281 -6.97 -11.06 -8.44
C ARG A 281 -6.62 -12.47 -8.96
N PRO A 282 -7.02 -13.58 -8.31
CA PRO A 282 -6.79 -14.93 -8.85
C PRO A 282 -7.46 -15.16 -10.20
N SER A 283 -8.67 -14.61 -10.42
CA SER A 283 -9.37 -14.73 -11.70
C SER A 283 -8.64 -14.01 -12.83
N ILE A 284 -8.13 -12.80 -12.56
CA ILE A 284 -7.33 -12.02 -13.51
C ILE A 284 -6.07 -12.77 -13.91
N ILE A 285 -5.32 -13.29 -12.92
CA ILE A 285 -4.08 -14.06 -13.16
C ILE A 285 -4.37 -15.33 -13.95
N LYS A 286 -5.46 -16.05 -13.59
CA LYS A 286 -5.89 -17.24 -14.34
C LYS A 286 -6.19 -16.93 -15.81
N GLY A 287 -6.88 -15.81 -16.07
CA GLY A 287 -7.16 -15.36 -17.45
C GLY A 287 -5.89 -15.06 -18.23
N MET A 288 -4.90 -14.40 -17.61
CA MET A 288 -3.58 -14.14 -18.22
C MET A 288 -2.84 -15.45 -18.57
N HIS A 289 -2.89 -16.47 -17.70
CA HIS A 289 -2.28 -17.78 -17.99
C HIS A 289 -2.90 -18.49 -19.20
N GLN A 290 -4.22 -18.33 -19.39
CA GLN A 290 -4.96 -19.01 -20.46
C GLN A 290 -4.87 -18.31 -21.82
N THR A 291 -4.22 -17.15 -21.89
CA THR A 291 -4.20 -16.29 -23.07
C THR A 291 -2.75 -15.99 -23.45
N SER A 292 -2.35 -16.19 -24.73
CA SER A 292 -0.98 -15.95 -25.19
C SER A 292 -0.62 -14.47 -25.33
N ASN A 293 -1.61 -13.60 -25.53
CA ASN A 293 -1.46 -12.15 -25.77
C ASN A 293 -2.36 -11.31 -24.87
N GLY A 294 -2.61 -11.79 -23.64
CA GLY A 294 -3.49 -11.11 -22.68
C GLY A 294 -2.98 -9.72 -22.30
N ILE A 295 -3.92 -8.80 -22.08
CA ILE A 295 -3.67 -7.43 -21.59
C ILE A 295 -4.16 -7.35 -20.16
N LEU A 296 -3.29 -7.08 -19.20
CA LEU A 296 -3.63 -6.91 -17.79
C LEU A 296 -3.54 -5.43 -17.40
N PHE A 297 -4.63 -4.88 -16.85
CA PHE A 297 -4.64 -3.56 -16.24
C PHE A 297 -4.67 -3.67 -14.72
N GLY A 298 -3.64 -3.15 -14.05
CA GLY A 298 -3.50 -3.16 -12.59
C GLY A 298 -3.07 -1.84 -12.00
N THR A 299 -3.29 -1.69 -10.69
CA THR A 299 -2.79 -0.56 -9.88
C THR A 299 -1.71 -1.03 -8.91
N ASN A 300 -1.37 -0.22 -7.90
CA ASN A 300 -0.31 -0.49 -6.92
C ASN A 300 -0.36 -1.88 -6.29
N SER A 301 -1.53 -2.46 -6.07
CA SER A 301 -1.67 -3.82 -5.54
C SER A 301 -1.12 -4.91 -6.47
N PHE A 302 -1.03 -4.63 -7.77
CA PHE A 302 -0.36 -5.46 -8.75
C PHE A 302 1.13 -5.12 -8.89
N TRP A 303 1.54 -3.92 -8.43
CA TRP A 303 2.93 -3.52 -8.40
C TRP A 303 3.75 -4.34 -7.40
N GLU A 304 3.24 -4.55 -6.19
CA GLU A 304 4.01 -5.12 -5.08
C GLU A 304 3.80 -6.62 -4.86
N GLY A 305 2.77 -7.22 -5.41
CA GLY A 305 2.34 -8.54 -4.95
C GLY A 305 1.97 -9.57 -6.02
N VAL A 306 2.18 -9.34 -7.32
CA VAL A 306 1.91 -10.34 -8.37
C VAL A 306 3.20 -10.93 -8.87
N ASP A 307 3.29 -12.24 -8.79
CA ASP A 307 4.33 -13.03 -9.44
C ASP A 307 3.82 -13.50 -10.81
N LEU A 308 4.36 -12.90 -11.89
CA LEU A 308 4.09 -13.28 -13.28
C LEU A 308 5.43 -13.66 -13.93
N PRO A 309 5.94 -14.87 -13.68
CA PRO A 309 7.25 -15.29 -14.18
C PRO A 309 7.24 -15.55 -15.68
N GLY A 310 8.37 -15.30 -16.32
CA GLY A 310 8.66 -15.68 -17.70
C GLY A 310 7.70 -15.08 -18.72
N GLU A 311 7.20 -15.89 -19.60
CA GLU A 311 6.30 -15.48 -20.69
C GLU A 311 4.97 -14.83 -20.25
N LEU A 312 4.65 -14.84 -18.95
CA LEU A 312 3.43 -14.20 -18.44
C LEU A 312 3.52 -12.67 -18.42
N LEU A 313 4.72 -12.12 -18.54
CA LEU A 313 4.95 -10.69 -18.63
C LEU A 313 6.09 -10.40 -19.62
N GLU A 314 5.72 -10.03 -20.84
CA GLU A 314 6.68 -9.74 -21.91
C GLU A 314 6.72 -8.23 -22.24
N ILE A 315 5.64 -7.49 -21.97
CA ILE A 315 5.58 -6.04 -22.14
C ILE A 315 5.02 -5.41 -20.87
N LEU A 316 5.78 -4.51 -20.26
CA LEU A 316 5.36 -3.75 -19.10
C LEU A 316 5.19 -2.28 -19.49
N VAL A 317 3.99 -1.76 -19.35
CA VAL A 317 3.67 -0.34 -19.59
C VAL A 317 3.44 0.35 -18.25
N LEU A 318 4.25 1.36 -17.96
CA LEU A 318 4.07 2.25 -16.83
C LEU A 318 3.40 3.54 -17.30
N VAL A 319 2.18 3.78 -16.83
CA VAL A 319 1.40 4.96 -17.25
C VAL A 319 1.94 6.24 -16.61
N LYS A 320 2.18 6.21 -15.29
CA LYS A 320 2.74 7.34 -14.53
C LYS A 320 3.81 6.87 -13.56
N LEU A 321 4.74 7.76 -13.28
CA LEU A 321 5.72 7.57 -12.20
C LEU A 321 4.99 7.35 -10.85
N PRO A 322 5.44 6.38 -10.05
CA PRO A 322 4.77 5.96 -8.82
C PRO A 322 5.08 6.89 -7.63
N PHE A 323 4.82 8.20 -7.82
CA PHE A 323 4.86 9.14 -6.71
C PHE A 323 3.73 8.84 -5.72
N ASP A 324 4.03 8.99 -4.44
CA ASP A 324 3.01 8.97 -3.41
C ASP A 324 2.01 10.11 -3.59
N VAL A 325 0.81 9.91 -3.09
CA VAL A 325 -0.22 10.95 -3.08
C VAL A 325 0.11 11.95 -1.96
N PRO A 326 0.42 13.21 -2.27
CA PRO A 326 0.86 14.18 -1.25
C PRO A 326 -0.18 14.47 -0.16
N SER A 327 -1.45 14.16 -0.41
CA SER A 327 -2.54 14.33 0.55
C SER A 327 -2.69 13.17 1.54
N GLU A 328 -2.00 12.06 1.33
CA GLU A 328 -1.98 10.96 2.30
C GLU A 328 -1.34 11.42 3.61
N PRO A 329 -1.97 11.16 4.77
CA PRO A 329 -1.54 11.74 6.04
C PRO A 329 -0.09 11.44 6.41
N LEU A 330 0.35 10.20 6.23
CA LEU A 330 1.73 9.79 6.54
C LEU A 330 2.74 10.45 5.59
N VAL A 331 2.43 10.48 4.29
CA VAL A 331 3.28 11.11 3.26
C VAL A 331 3.45 12.60 3.54
N ARG A 332 2.35 13.29 3.86
CA ARG A 332 2.35 14.70 4.20
C ARG A 332 3.15 14.96 5.47
N SER A 333 2.88 14.21 6.54
CA SER A 333 3.55 14.40 7.83
C SER A 333 5.06 14.15 7.74
N TYR A 334 5.48 13.12 6.99
CA TYR A 334 6.90 12.86 6.78
C TYR A 334 7.55 13.96 5.90
N SER A 335 6.85 14.44 4.87
CA SER A 335 7.32 15.58 4.06
C SER A 335 7.51 16.85 4.88
N ASP A 336 6.57 17.14 5.80
CA ASP A 336 6.64 18.26 6.74
C ASP A 336 7.80 18.06 7.74
N HIS A 337 8.01 16.82 8.22
CA HIS A 337 9.13 16.47 9.10
C HIS A 337 10.47 16.73 8.42
N VAL A 338 10.69 16.22 7.20
CA VAL A 338 11.91 16.46 6.42
C VAL A 338 12.15 17.97 6.22
N SER A 339 11.10 18.72 5.93
CA SER A 339 11.20 20.17 5.75
C SER A 339 11.57 20.90 7.05
N LYS A 340 11.03 20.50 8.20
CA LYS A 340 11.37 21.04 9.52
C LYS A 340 12.83 20.75 9.91
N MET A 341 13.37 19.63 9.46
CA MET A 341 14.79 19.27 9.65
C MET A 341 15.72 20.00 8.68
N GLY A 342 15.20 20.93 7.84
CA GLY A 342 15.97 21.73 6.90
C GLY A 342 16.24 21.05 5.56
N GLY A 343 15.64 19.86 5.32
CA GLY A 343 15.74 19.13 4.07
C GLY A 343 14.70 19.59 3.03
N ASN A 344 14.83 19.07 1.82
CA ASN A 344 13.86 19.24 0.75
C ASN A 344 13.01 17.99 0.61
N SER A 345 11.73 18.06 0.99
CA SER A 345 10.80 16.91 1.02
C SER A 345 10.68 16.22 -0.35
N PHE A 346 10.84 16.94 -1.47
CA PHE A 346 10.81 16.32 -2.77
C PHE A 346 12.11 15.54 -3.07
N ILE A 347 13.29 16.16 -2.84
CA ILE A 347 14.59 15.58 -3.17
C ILE A 347 14.99 14.48 -2.16
N ASP A 348 14.73 14.73 -0.87
CA ASP A 348 15.21 13.87 0.22
C ASP A 348 14.21 12.75 0.62
N TYR A 349 12.98 12.81 0.08
CA TYR A 349 11.94 11.81 0.36
C TYR A 349 11.18 11.34 -0.88
N SER A 350 10.37 12.21 -1.53
CA SER A 350 9.44 11.74 -2.57
C SER A 350 10.16 11.16 -3.78
N LEU A 351 11.27 11.73 -4.20
CA LEU A 351 12.04 11.29 -5.36
C LEU A 351 12.78 9.97 -5.11
N PRO A 352 13.48 9.77 -3.97
CA PRO A 352 14.04 8.48 -3.60
C PRO A 352 13.01 7.35 -3.54
N GLU A 353 11.87 7.56 -2.88
CA GLU A 353 10.78 6.57 -2.82
C GLU A 353 10.25 6.22 -4.21
N THR A 354 10.06 7.23 -5.06
CA THR A 354 9.65 7.03 -6.45
C THR A 354 10.68 6.23 -7.24
N ALA A 355 11.99 6.50 -7.06
CA ALA A 355 13.06 5.77 -7.74
C ALA A 355 13.10 4.29 -7.32
N ILE A 356 12.92 4.01 -6.04
CA ILE A 356 12.83 2.63 -5.51
C ILE A 356 11.66 1.90 -6.17
N ARG A 357 10.46 2.47 -6.13
CA ARG A 357 9.26 1.85 -6.73
C ARG A 357 9.35 1.71 -8.24
N PHE A 358 9.91 2.71 -8.92
CA PHE A 358 10.14 2.66 -10.36
C PHE A 358 11.05 1.48 -10.74
N ARG A 359 12.17 1.30 -10.00
CA ARG A 359 13.07 0.17 -10.15
C ARG A 359 12.42 -1.16 -9.79
N GLN A 360 11.60 -1.22 -8.73
CA GLN A 360 10.85 -2.41 -8.36
C GLN A 360 9.85 -2.82 -9.45
N GLY A 361 9.15 -1.84 -10.04
CA GLY A 361 8.26 -2.08 -11.17
C GLY A 361 8.99 -2.65 -12.37
N PHE A 362 10.08 -2.02 -12.78
CA PHE A 362 10.95 -2.52 -13.85
C PHE A 362 11.44 -3.95 -13.59
N GLY A 363 11.86 -4.25 -12.36
CA GLY A 363 12.35 -5.57 -11.95
C GLY A 363 11.32 -6.69 -12.04
N ARG A 364 10.05 -6.39 -12.33
CA ARG A 364 9.02 -7.40 -12.62
C ARG A 364 9.19 -8.06 -13.98
N LEU A 365 9.84 -7.37 -14.91
CA LEU A 365 9.98 -7.84 -16.29
C LEU A 365 11.02 -8.93 -16.45
N ILE A 366 12.13 -8.87 -15.71
CA ILE A 366 13.24 -9.83 -15.81
C ILE A 366 13.45 -10.51 -14.46
N ARG A 367 13.30 -11.82 -14.42
CA ARG A 367 13.46 -12.67 -13.23
C ARG A 367 14.44 -13.81 -13.43
N THR A 368 14.62 -14.22 -14.68
CA THR A 368 15.56 -15.27 -15.07
C THR A 368 16.48 -14.76 -16.17
N SER A 369 17.58 -15.47 -16.40
CA SER A 369 18.52 -15.16 -17.49
C SER A 369 17.93 -15.37 -18.89
N TYR A 370 16.79 -16.04 -19.00
CA TYR A 370 16.11 -16.32 -20.28
C TYR A 370 14.96 -15.34 -20.56
N ASP A 371 14.56 -14.55 -19.58
CA ASP A 371 13.49 -13.58 -19.77
C ASP A 371 13.97 -12.46 -20.69
N SER A 372 13.07 -11.99 -21.53
CA SER A 372 13.27 -10.80 -22.36
C SER A 372 11.95 -10.05 -22.48
N GLY A 373 12.02 -8.73 -22.67
CA GLY A 373 10.78 -7.98 -22.77
C GLY A 373 10.97 -6.52 -23.13
N LYS A 374 9.85 -5.79 -23.13
CA LYS A 374 9.79 -4.35 -23.41
C LYS A 374 9.25 -3.62 -22.22
N PHE A 375 9.96 -2.58 -21.82
CA PHE A 375 9.49 -1.64 -20.80
C PHE A 375 9.09 -0.33 -21.48
N VAL A 376 7.86 0.12 -21.30
CA VAL A 376 7.33 1.36 -21.90
C VAL A 376 6.88 2.28 -20.80
N CYS A 377 7.47 3.46 -20.67
CA CYS A 377 7.05 4.49 -19.71
C CYS A 377 6.40 5.66 -20.45
N LEU A 378 5.15 5.96 -20.11
CA LEU A 378 4.36 7.03 -20.76
C LEU A 378 4.48 8.39 -20.07
N ASP A 379 5.10 8.44 -18.89
CA ASP A 379 5.29 9.68 -18.13
C ASP A 379 6.45 10.49 -18.71
N ASN A 380 6.14 11.58 -19.41
CA ASN A 380 7.15 12.42 -20.07
C ASN A 380 8.02 13.24 -19.09
N ARG A 381 7.68 13.27 -17.79
CA ARG A 381 8.45 13.97 -16.76
C ARG A 381 9.88 13.46 -16.65
N ILE A 382 10.15 12.19 -17.00
CA ILE A 382 11.51 11.62 -17.04
C ILE A 382 12.39 12.39 -18.04
N VAL A 383 11.82 12.82 -19.17
CA VAL A 383 12.56 13.57 -20.20
C VAL A 383 12.50 15.08 -19.95
N LEU A 384 11.34 15.60 -19.53
CA LEU A 384 11.08 17.05 -19.47
C LEU A 384 11.50 17.70 -18.15
N LYS A 385 11.66 16.94 -17.07
CA LYS A 385 12.01 17.50 -15.75
C LYS A 385 13.47 17.22 -15.38
N ARG A 386 14.12 18.15 -14.67
CA ARG A 386 15.51 18.00 -14.24
C ARG A 386 15.77 16.76 -13.39
N TYR A 387 14.82 16.40 -12.55
CA TYR A 387 14.93 15.18 -11.72
C TYR A 387 14.76 13.86 -12.52
N GLY A 388 14.32 13.94 -13.76
CA GLY A 388 14.10 12.75 -14.59
C GLY A 388 15.37 11.94 -14.82
N SER A 389 16.55 12.60 -14.87
CA SER A 389 17.83 11.92 -14.96
C SER A 389 18.12 10.98 -13.78
N ILE A 390 17.66 11.33 -12.57
CA ILE A 390 17.79 10.48 -11.37
C ILE A 390 16.97 9.19 -11.55
N LEU A 391 15.77 9.31 -12.10
CA LEU A 391 14.90 8.17 -12.34
C LEU A 391 15.42 7.31 -13.50
N SER A 392 15.85 7.90 -14.60
CA SER A 392 16.40 7.14 -15.73
C SER A 392 17.67 6.38 -15.34
N GLN A 393 18.56 6.98 -14.56
CA GLN A 393 19.78 6.35 -14.05
C GLN A 393 19.51 5.28 -12.99
N SER A 394 18.30 5.21 -12.42
CA SER A 394 17.94 4.16 -11.48
C SER A 394 17.70 2.81 -12.16
N LEU A 395 17.50 2.78 -13.48
CA LEU A 395 17.33 1.56 -14.26
C LEU A 395 18.65 1.13 -14.93
N PRO A 396 18.92 -0.18 -14.99
CA PRO A 396 20.17 -0.72 -15.57
C PRO A 396 20.06 -0.94 -17.09
N VAL A 397 19.34 -0.08 -17.81
CA VAL A 397 19.05 -0.22 -19.25
C VAL A 397 19.00 1.15 -19.92
N GLU A 398 19.49 1.23 -21.15
CA GLU A 398 19.45 2.43 -21.95
C GLU A 398 18.05 2.75 -22.44
N MET A 399 17.75 4.04 -22.52
CA MET A 399 16.42 4.58 -22.80
C MET A 399 16.31 4.99 -24.27
N ASN A 400 15.30 4.44 -24.98
CA ASN A 400 14.91 4.84 -26.32
C ASN A 400 13.74 5.84 -26.24
N ILE A 401 13.96 7.09 -26.59
CA ILE A 401 12.95 8.12 -26.52
C ILE A 401 12.06 8.07 -27.75
N PHE A 402 10.73 8.08 -27.56
CA PHE A 402 9.74 8.18 -28.62
C PHE A 402 8.76 9.33 -28.38
N SER A 403 8.20 9.89 -29.45
CA SER A 403 7.18 10.93 -29.41
C SER A 403 5.89 10.55 -30.16
N GLN A 404 5.97 9.56 -31.04
CA GLN A 404 4.84 9.02 -31.78
C GLN A 404 4.78 7.50 -31.54
N VAL A 405 3.55 6.97 -31.41
CA VAL A 405 3.31 5.56 -31.09
C VAL A 405 3.95 4.62 -32.10
N ASP A 406 3.87 4.95 -33.39
CA ASP A 406 4.42 4.17 -34.51
C ASP A 406 5.96 4.08 -34.49
N SER A 407 6.63 4.84 -33.64
CA SER A 407 8.09 4.77 -33.44
C SER A 407 8.52 3.58 -32.56
N ILE A 408 7.58 2.95 -31.87
CA ILE A 408 7.84 1.72 -31.09
C ILE A 408 7.92 0.54 -32.06
N ARG A 409 9.05 -0.18 -32.04
CA ARG A 409 9.31 -1.31 -32.95
C ARG A 409 9.77 -2.54 -32.19
#